data_ae103cd29acc02538ebdb44bf749d767
#
_entry.id   ae103cd29acc02538ebdb44bf749d767
#
_cell.length_a   1.000
_cell.length_b   1.000
_cell.length_c   1.000
_cell.angle_alpha   90.00
_cell.angle_beta   90.00
_cell.angle_gamma   90.00
#
_symmetry.space_group_name_H-M   'P 1'
#
loop_
_entity.id
_entity.type
_entity.pdbx_description
1 polymer ?
#
loop_
_entity_poly.entity_id
_entity_poly.type
_entity_poly.pdbx_seq_one_letter_code
_entity_poly.pdbx_strand_id
1 'polypeptide(L)'
;LGWQAQGTRVTGNLFHDNALPNDFEAGDDAVTSVGEDIFVEVSHGPTLIDHNILLSDRALKIATQGVALVHNLICGGFVSVGIGTDNGAPDIPSPRYTPYHTKHGTQVAGFMTILHGDDRFYNNIFVQKPIRPCMQDLADLMGNNGNMWDECNVITGTFKFNGYPTFDEWNKQFEGYCGMGSETTGNCYYDHLPVWASGNLYFNGARAWEKETDAVTDTEHTVDISVEEKEDGWYLKTNLYDIIKEENDGIISTETLGMAFEPEQKYENPDGSPIIFNQDFFGNHRDVKTVAGPFTDKKASEQKLF
;
A
#
# COMPACT_ATOMS: atom_id res chain seq x y z
N LEU A 1 1.52 9.25 -8.28
CA LEU A 1 0.72 8.71 -9.38
C LEU A 1 -0.59 9.50 -9.44
N GLY A 2 -0.78 10.28 -10.48
CA GLY A 2 -1.89 11.23 -10.58
C GLY A 2 -3.22 10.59 -10.98
N TRP A 3 -4.25 11.41 -11.04
CA TRP A 3 -5.62 11.04 -11.37
C TRP A 3 -5.75 10.12 -12.58
N GLN A 4 -6.65 9.15 -12.47
CA GLN A 4 -6.99 8.22 -13.55
C GLN A 4 -5.82 7.32 -13.99
N ALA A 5 -4.76 7.23 -13.20
CA ALA A 5 -3.69 6.29 -13.48
C ALA A 5 -4.23 4.86 -13.43
N GLN A 6 -4.12 4.14 -14.56
CA GLN A 6 -4.62 2.78 -14.72
C GLN A 6 -3.57 1.92 -15.43
N GLY A 7 -3.38 0.70 -14.95
CA GLY A 7 -2.35 -0.21 -15.48
C GLY A 7 -0.93 0.24 -15.12
N THR A 8 -0.76 0.92 -13.99
CA THR A 8 0.53 1.45 -13.54
C THR A 8 1.29 0.41 -12.74
N ARG A 9 2.61 0.34 -12.94
CA ARG A 9 3.53 -0.47 -12.14
C ARG A 9 4.71 0.35 -11.65
N VAL A 10 5.02 0.26 -10.35
CA VAL A 10 6.21 0.82 -9.72
C VAL A 10 7.00 -0.34 -9.14
N THR A 11 8.21 -0.60 -9.65
CA THR A 11 8.97 -1.80 -9.29
C THR A 11 10.46 -1.56 -9.18
N GLY A 12 11.11 -2.18 -8.18
CA GLY A 12 12.56 -2.22 -8.05
C GLY A 12 13.21 -0.86 -7.75
N ASN A 13 12.53 0.00 -7.00
CA ASN A 13 13.05 1.32 -6.66
C ASN A 13 13.48 1.40 -5.19
N LEU A 14 14.43 2.29 -4.93
CA LEU A 14 14.77 2.78 -3.60
C LEU A 14 14.22 4.21 -3.44
N PHE A 15 13.39 4.41 -2.42
CA PHE A 15 12.89 5.70 -2.00
C PHE A 15 13.37 6.01 -0.58
N HIS A 16 13.96 7.18 -0.39
CA HIS A 16 14.39 7.64 0.91
C HIS A 16 14.46 9.17 0.95
N ASP A 17 14.41 9.74 2.15
CA ASP A 17 14.58 11.17 2.41
C ASP A 17 13.57 12.10 1.66
N ASN A 18 12.40 11.59 1.30
CA ASN A 18 11.33 12.36 0.67
C ASN A 18 10.44 13.10 1.69
N ALA A 19 10.64 12.86 2.99
CA ALA A 19 9.93 13.55 4.04
C ALA A 19 10.58 14.88 4.42
N LEU A 20 9.93 15.62 5.30
CA LEU A 20 10.35 16.94 5.75
C LEU A 20 11.81 17.04 6.21
N PRO A 21 12.45 18.18 5.98
CA PRO A 21 13.73 18.52 6.60
C PRO A 21 13.62 18.52 8.13
N ASN A 22 14.77 18.41 8.80
CA ASN A 22 14.87 18.30 10.26
C ASN A 22 14.40 19.55 11.03
N ASP A 23 14.22 20.68 10.36
CA ASP A 23 13.98 22.01 10.96
C ASP A 23 12.52 22.46 10.84
N PHE A 24 11.59 21.51 10.85
CA PHE A 24 10.17 21.80 10.79
C PHE A 24 9.68 22.51 12.06
N GLU A 25 9.05 23.69 11.90
CA GLU A 25 8.30 24.38 12.96
C GLU A 25 6.80 24.20 12.74
N ALA A 26 6.08 23.77 13.79
CA ALA A 26 4.63 23.62 13.73
C ALA A 26 3.95 24.95 13.42
N GLY A 27 3.22 25.02 12.30
CA GLY A 27 2.52 26.24 11.84
C GLY A 27 3.10 26.88 10.59
N ASP A 28 4.14 26.31 10.01
CA ASP A 28 4.63 26.74 8.70
C ASP A 28 3.70 26.21 7.58
N ASP A 29 3.28 27.04 6.65
CA ASP A 29 2.41 26.65 5.53
C ASP A 29 3.10 25.59 4.61
N ALA A 30 4.42 25.48 4.68
CA ALA A 30 5.20 24.44 4.00
C ALA A 30 4.91 23.01 4.51
N VAL A 31 4.30 22.88 5.68
CA VAL A 31 4.03 21.62 6.39
C VAL A 31 3.01 20.74 5.68
N THR A 32 2.06 21.33 4.98
CA THR A 32 1.02 20.59 4.28
C THR A 32 1.52 19.87 3.03
N SER A 33 2.77 20.11 2.62
CA SER A 33 3.39 19.54 1.42
C SER A 33 4.48 18.51 1.70
N VAL A 34 4.35 17.75 2.79
CA VAL A 34 5.27 16.65 3.10
C VAL A 34 5.15 15.55 2.07
N GLY A 35 6.25 15.26 1.37
CA GLY A 35 6.29 14.22 0.35
C GLY A 35 6.20 12.81 0.93
N GLU A 36 5.41 11.97 0.32
CA GLU A 36 5.45 10.52 0.47
C GLU A 36 6.46 9.92 -0.53
N ASP A 37 6.96 8.71 -0.24
CA ASP A 37 7.72 7.95 -1.23
C ASP A 37 6.84 7.65 -2.45
N ILE A 38 5.61 7.21 -2.20
CA ILE A 38 4.61 6.99 -3.24
C ILE A 38 3.25 7.54 -2.77
N PHE A 39 2.67 8.41 -3.58
CA PHE A 39 1.29 8.83 -3.45
C PHE A 39 0.47 8.33 -4.64
N VAL A 40 -0.55 7.52 -4.39
CA VAL A 40 -1.51 7.06 -5.40
C VAL A 40 -2.80 7.84 -5.25
N GLU A 41 -3.02 8.76 -6.17
CA GLU A 41 -4.19 9.62 -6.16
C GLU A 41 -5.32 9.02 -7.01
N VAL A 42 -6.49 9.46 -6.78
CA VAL A 42 -7.81 9.06 -7.28
C VAL A 42 -7.84 8.35 -8.63
N SER A 43 -7.97 7.03 -8.57
CA SER A 43 -8.09 6.15 -9.73
C SER A 43 -8.86 4.87 -9.35
N HIS A 44 -9.17 4.04 -10.32
CA HIS A 44 -9.81 2.74 -10.10
C HIS A 44 -8.82 1.57 -10.19
N GLY A 45 -7.51 1.86 -10.30
CA GLY A 45 -6.51 0.83 -10.52
C GLY A 45 -6.59 0.21 -11.93
N PRO A 46 -5.90 -0.91 -12.16
CA PRO A 46 -4.96 -1.52 -11.24
C PRO A 46 -3.68 -0.68 -11.10
N THR A 47 -3.18 -0.57 -9.88
CA THR A 47 -1.86 -0.01 -9.58
C THR A 47 -1.04 -1.07 -8.85
N LEU A 48 0.08 -1.47 -9.43
CA LEU A 48 0.97 -2.47 -8.86
C LEU A 48 2.25 -1.83 -8.34
N ILE A 49 2.56 -2.06 -7.07
CA ILE A 49 3.77 -1.57 -6.39
C ILE A 49 4.50 -2.81 -5.87
N ASP A 50 5.64 -3.16 -6.48
CA ASP A 50 6.31 -4.40 -6.13
C ASP A 50 7.84 -4.26 -6.04
N HIS A 51 8.45 -5.03 -5.15
CA HIS A 51 9.91 -5.07 -4.96
C HIS A 51 10.57 -3.72 -4.69
N ASN A 52 9.83 -2.75 -4.13
CA ASN A 52 10.40 -1.45 -3.76
C ASN A 52 10.90 -1.46 -2.32
N ILE A 53 11.80 -0.53 -2.03
CA ILE A 53 12.33 -0.21 -0.72
C ILE A 53 11.92 1.22 -0.40
N LEU A 54 10.97 1.38 0.54
CA LEU A 54 10.36 2.65 0.94
C LEU A 54 10.83 3.01 2.34
N LEU A 55 11.75 3.96 2.47
CA LEU A 55 12.45 4.26 3.71
C LEU A 55 12.17 5.66 4.27
N SER A 56 11.44 6.53 3.58
CA SER A 56 11.07 7.83 4.14
C SER A 56 10.09 7.71 5.30
N ASP A 57 9.99 8.71 6.14
CA ASP A 57 9.09 8.70 7.30
C ASP A 57 7.62 8.59 6.92
N ARG A 58 7.27 9.06 5.71
CA ARG A 58 5.98 8.84 5.05
C ARG A 58 6.24 8.01 3.80
N ALA A 59 5.92 6.73 3.87
CA ALA A 59 6.21 5.82 2.76
C ALA A 59 5.10 5.84 1.71
N LEU A 60 3.85 5.76 2.13
CA LEU A 60 2.78 5.48 1.20
C LEU A 60 1.50 6.22 1.58
N LYS A 61 0.88 6.88 0.60
CA LYS A 61 -0.48 7.41 0.71
C LYS A 61 -1.34 6.84 -0.40
N ILE A 62 -2.40 6.15 -0.03
CA ILE A 62 -3.40 5.60 -0.95
C ILE A 62 -4.70 6.40 -0.80
N ALA A 63 -5.04 7.17 -1.83
CA ALA A 63 -6.31 7.90 -1.95
C ALA A 63 -7.10 7.37 -3.16
N THR A 64 -7.17 6.06 -3.28
CA THR A 64 -7.67 5.34 -4.45
C THR A 64 -8.20 3.97 -4.08
N GLN A 65 -8.53 3.17 -5.06
CA GLN A 65 -8.84 1.74 -4.94
C GLN A 65 -8.04 0.94 -5.97
N GLY A 66 -7.96 -0.38 -5.81
CA GLY A 66 -7.31 -1.25 -6.78
C GLY A 66 -5.78 -1.16 -6.75
N VAL A 67 -5.17 -1.13 -5.56
CA VAL A 67 -3.71 -1.14 -5.37
C VAL A 67 -3.24 -2.51 -4.93
N ALA A 68 -2.17 -3.01 -5.52
CA ALA A 68 -1.48 -4.22 -5.08
C ALA A 68 -0.06 -3.90 -4.63
N LEU A 69 0.28 -4.30 -3.41
CA LEU A 69 1.62 -4.23 -2.81
C LEU A 69 2.17 -5.64 -2.70
N VAL A 70 3.27 -5.93 -3.40
CA VAL A 70 3.84 -7.27 -3.46
C VAL A 70 5.35 -7.23 -3.22
N HIS A 71 5.84 -7.96 -2.24
CA HIS A 71 7.27 -8.10 -1.97
C HIS A 71 8.02 -6.77 -1.74
N ASN A 72 7.40 -5.76 -1.13
CA ASN A 72 8.07 -4.52 -0.77
C ASN A 72 8.68 -4.58 0.64
N LEU A 73 9.65 -3.70 0.90
CA LEU A 73 10.12 -3.33 2.23
C LEU A 73 9.65 -1.91 2.52
N ILE A 74 8.82 -1.74 3.55
CA ILE A 74 8.14 -0.47 3.87
C ILE A 74 8.43 -0.09 5.31
N CYS A 75 9.08 1.06 5.51
CA CYS A 75 9.54 1.49 6.83
C CYS A 75 8.88 2.77 7.36
N GLY A 76 8.19 3.50 6.53
CA GLY A 76 7.51 4.75 6.89
C GLY A 76 6.01 4.59 7.08
N GLY A 77 5.37 5.66 7.53
CA GLY A 77 3.93 5.73 7.73
C GLY A 77 3.14 5.40 6.48
N PHE A 78 2.04 4.72 6.69
CA PHE A 78 1.11 4.34 5.64
C PHE A 78 -0.25 5.00 5.90
N VAL A 79 -0.71 5.77 4.94
CA VAL A 79 -2.01 6.46 4.99
C VAL A 79 -2.93 5.86 3.94
N SER A 80 -4.11 5.44 4.37
CA SER A 80 -5.26 5.20 3.49
C SER A 80 -6.26 6.32 3.73
N VAL A 81 -6.53 7.09 2.70
CA VAL A 81 -7.58 8.12 2.73
C VAL A 81 -8.90 7.41 2.52
N GLY A 82 -9.66 7.20 3.57
CA GLY A 82 -10.92 6.45 3.56
C GLY A 82 -11.99 7.03 2.63
N ILE A 83 -13.26 6.81 2.93
CA ILE A 83 -14.45 7.29 2.16
C ILE A 83 -14.32 8.77 1.75
N GLY A 84 -13.41 9.42 2.34
CA GLY A 84 -13.19 10.82 2.17
C GLY A 84 -12.35 11.26 1.03
N THR A 85 -12.31 10.59 -0.06
CA THR A 85 -12.14 11.34 -1.30
C THR A 85 -13.36 12.23 -1.52
N ASP A 86 -13.96 12.57 -0.43
CA ASP A 86 -15.08 13.43 -0.22
C ASP A 86 -14.81 14.83 -0.80
N ASN A 87 -15.77 15.39 -1.46
CA ASN A 87 -15.77 16.77 -1.93
C ASN A 87 -16.02 17.80 -0.80
N GLY A 88 -15.79 17.44 0.46
CA GLY A 88 -15.77 18.36 1.58
C GLY A 88 -17.12 18.62 2.25
N ALA A 89 -18.08 17.71 2.14
CA ALA A 89 -19.33 17.78 2.90
C ALA A 89 -19.27 16.75 4.06
N PRO A 90 -18.93 17.16 5.28
CA PRO A 90 -18.68 16.23 6.40
C PRO A 90 -19.92 15.42 6.83
N ASP A 91 -21.11 15.84 6.44
CA ASP A 91 -22.37 15.23 6.87
C ASP A 91 -23.02 14.35 5.80
N ILE A 92 -22.48 14.34 4.59
CA ILE A 92 -23.05 13.59 3.47
C ILE A 92 -21.90 12.85 2.79
N PRO A 93 -21.87 11.51 2.81
CA PRO A 93 -20.92 10.78 2.00
C PRO A 93 -21.04 11.23 0.55
N SER A 94 -20.01 11.89 0.03
CA SER A 94 -19.93 12.32 -1.35
C SER A 94 -18.60 11.85 -1.94
N PRO A 95 -18.44 10.53 -2.13
CA PRO A 95 -17.22 10.00 -2.66
C PRO A 95 -16.95 10.57 -4.04
N ARG A 96 -15.68 10.74 -4.34
CA ARG A 96 -15.24 11.36 -5.57
C ARG A 96 -15.51 10.47 -6.77
N TYR A 97 -16.16 11.02 -7.79
CA TYR A 97 -16.29 10.39 -9.08
C TYR A 97 -15.02 10.54 -9.89
N THR A 98 -14.57 9.46 -10.48
CA THR A 98 -13.44 9.50 -11.41
C THR A 98 -13.71 8.59 -12.62
N PRO A 99 -13.21 8.94 -13.81
CA PRO A 99 -13.33 8.04 -14.94
C PRO A 99 -12.38 6.85 -14.78
N TYR A 100 -12.82 5.71 -15.33
CA TYR A 100 -11.96 4.58 -15.62
C TYR A 100 -11.94 4.30 -17.13
N HIS A 101 -10.90 3.62 -17.59
CA HIS A 101 -10.62 3.46 -19.01
C HIS A 101 -10.81 2.01 -19.46
N THR A 102 -10.99 1.85 -20.76
CA THR A 102 -10.93 0.52 -21.37
C THR A 102 -9.58 -0.13 -21.11
N LYS A 103 -9.57 -1.44 -20.91
CA LYS A 103 -8.36 -2.23 -20.66
C LYS A 103 -7.28 -1.91 -21.70
N HIS A 104 -6.08 -1.62 -21.24
CA HIS A 104 -4.91 -1.28 -22.07
C HIS A 104 -5.16 -0.10 -23.04
N GLY A 105 -6.08 0.80 -22.71
CA GLY A 105 -6.46 1.93 -23.55
C GLY A 105 -6.62 3.23 -22.78
N THR A 106 -6.81 4.30 -23.52
CA THR A 106 -7.06 5.65 -22.95
C THR A 106 -8.51 6.10 -23.14
N GLN A 107 -9.35 5.25 -23.74
CA GLN A 107 -10.75 5.56 -23.93
C GLN A 107 -11.48 5.43 -22.59
N VAL A 108 -12.20 6.46 -22.19
CA VAL A 108 -13.07 6.43 -21.01
C VAL A 108 -14.15 5.37 -21.21
N ALA A 109 -14.22 4.40 -20.30
CA ALA A 109 -15.22 3.35 -20.26
C ALA A 109 -16.42 3.73 -19.39
N GLY A 110 -16.18 4.49 -18.32
CA GLY A 110 -17.23 4.94 -17.42
C GLY A 110 -16.73 5.90 -16.36
N PHE A 111 -17.64 6.31 -15.48
CA PHE A 111 -17.37 7.15 -14.31
C PHE A 111 -17.97 6.46 -13.09
N MET A 112 -17.16 6.19 -12.10
CA MET A 112 -17.60 5.56 -10.87
C MET A 112 -17.05 6.30 -9.65
N THR A 113 -17.66 6.00 -8.53
CA THR A 113 -17.28 6.48 -7.21
C THR A 113 -16.05 5.73 -6.71
N ILE A 114 -15.09 6.42 -6.11
CA ILE A 114 -14.00 5.80 -5.37
C ILE A 114 -14.52 5.39 -3.99
N LEU A 115 -14.59 4.09 -3.75
CA LEU A 115 -15.05 3.50 -2.48
C LEU A 115 -13.90 3.09 -1.56
N HIS A 116 -12.67 3.12 -2.06
CA HIS A 116 -11.48 2.55 -1.42
C HIS A 116 -11.58 1.05 -1.16
N GLY A 117 -10.47 0.43 -0.83
CA GLY A 117 -10.34 -1.02 -0.86
C GLY A 117 -10.08 -1.52 -2.26
N ASP A 118 -10.47 -2.75 -2.55
CA ASP A 118 -9.97 -3.47 -3.73
C ASP A 118 -8.44 -3.58 -3.72
N ASP A 119 -7.86 -3.62 -2.50
CA ASP A 119 -6.43 -3.55 -2.27
C ASP A 119 -5.85 -4.92 -1.85
N ARG A 120 -4.63 -5.19 -2.29
CA ARG A 120 -3.93 -6.46 -2.10
C ARG A 120 -2.57 -6.24 -1.45
N PHE A 121 -2.27 -7.00 -0.40
CA PHE A 121 -1.03 -6.91 0.35
C PHE A 121 -0.41 -8.30 0.50
N TYR A 122 0.56 -8.62 -0.36
CA TYR A 122 1.15 -9.95 -0.39
C TYR A 122 2.66 -9.93 -0.18
N ASN A 123 3.14 -10.70 0.78
CA ASN A 123 4.57 -10.93 1.02
C ASN A 123 5.39 -9.64 1.21
N ASN A 124 4.81 -8.59 1.80
CA ASN A 124 5.55 -7.38 2.14
C ASN A 124 6.20 -7.51 3.51
N ILE A 125 7.21 -6.68 3.77
CA ILE A 125 7.82 -6.50 5.09
C ILE A 125 7.57 -5.06 5.53
N PHE A 126 6.97 -4.91 6.71
CA PHE A 126 6.75 -3.63 7.35
C PHE A 126 7.64 -3.52 8.59
N VAL A 127 8.48 -2.48 8.63
CA VAL A 127 9.37 -2.23 9.77
C VAL A 127 9.14 -0.82 10.29
N GLN A 128 8.63 -0.69 11.51
CA GLN A 128 8.47 0.62 12.12
C GLN A 128 9.84 1.23 12.45
N LYS A 129 10.16 2.35 11.83
CA LYS A 129 11.32 3.18 12.19
C LYS A 129 11.01 4.02 13.42
N PRO A 130 12.03 4.45 14.18
CA PRO A 130 11.85 5.46 15.24
C PRO A 130 11.17 6.71 14.65
N ILE A 131 10.11 7.16 15.31
CA ILE A 131 9.36 8.34 14.87
C ILE A 131 10.13 9.59 15.30
N ARG A 132 10.49 10.44 14.34
CA ARG A 132 11.11 11.73 14.65
C ARG A 132 10.10 12.66 15.33
N PRO A 133 10.49 13.47 16.34
CA PRO A 133 9.57 14.36 17.02
C PRO A 133 8.77 15.28 16.07
N CYS A 134 9.42 15.88 15.07
CA CYS A 134 8.76 16.72 14.09
C CYS A 134 7.67 15.99 13.29
N MET A 135 7.83 14.71 13.04
CA MET A 135 6.81 13.90 12.35
C MET A 135 5.63 13.57 13.27
N GLN A 136 5.89 13.38 14.57
CA GLN A 136 4.80 13.21 15.55
C GLN A 136 4.00 14.51 15.69
N ASP A 137 4.68 15.65 15.82
CA ASP A 137 4.04 16.96 15.90
C ASP A 137 3.17 17.22 14.66
N LEU A 138 3.66 16.87 13.47
CA LEU A 138 2.91 16.96 12.24
C LEU A 138 1.67 16.04 12.24
N ALA A 139 1.81 14.80 12.66
CA ALA A 139 0.70 13.85 12.74
C ALA A 139 -0.38 14.35 13.71
N ASP A 140 0.02 14.91 14.86
CA ASP A 140 -0.89 15.47 15.85
C ASP A 140 -1.62 16.72 15.30
N LEU A 141 -0.92 17.57 14.56
CA LEU A 141 -1.49 18.76 13.92
C LEU A 141 -2.50 18.37 12.83
N MET A 142 -2.13 17.47 11.94
CA MET A 142 -2.97 17.07 10.80
C MET A 142 -4.15 16.19 11.25
N GLY A 143 -3.95 15.30 12.20
CA GLY A 143 -5.00 14.44 12.74
C GLY A 143 -6.11 15.21 13.46
N ASN A 144 -5.84 16.43 13.91
CA ASN A 144 -6.79 17.26 14.64
C ASN A 144 -7.60 18.22 13.75
N ASN A 145 -7.26 18.36 12.47
CA ASN A 145 -7.96 19.33 11.59
C ASN A 145 -9.20 18.75 10.90
N GLY A 146 -9.45 17.44 11.04
CA GLY A 146 -10.61 16.75 10.45
C GLY A 146 -10.56 16.60 8.93
N ASN A 147 -9.48 17.00 8.29
CA ASN A 147 -9.29 16.86 6.85
C ASN A 147 -8.54 15.55 6.55
N MET A 148 -9.24 14.59 6.01
CA MET A 148 -8.68 13.26 5.72
C MET A 148 -7.56 13.29 4.65
N TRP A 149 -7.54 14.29 3.77
CA TRP A 149 -6.47 14.51 2.80
C TRP A 149 -5.15 14.86 3.46
N ASP A 150 -5.23 15.56 4.57
CA ASP A 150 -4.06 16.01 5.33
C ASP A 150 -3.66 14.99 6.40
N GLU A 151 -4.35 13.85 6.51
CA GLU A 151 -3.98 12.83 7.48
C GLU A 151 -2.50 12.46 7.33
N CYS A 152 -1.77 12.60 8.41
CA CYS A 152 -0.40 12.16 8.54
C CYS A 152 -0.36 11.01 9.53
N ASN A 153 -0.09 9.81 9.03
CA ASN A 153 0.15 8.66 9.87
C ASN A 153 1.63 8.31 9.86
N VAL A 154 2.21 8.20 11.03
CA VAL A 154 3.63 7.87 11.24
C VAL A 154 3.86 6.39 11.53
N ILE A 155 2.78 5.61 11.69
CA ILE A 155 2.86 4.17 11.93
C ILE A 155 2.75 3.42 10.61
N THR A 156 3.66 2.47 10.41
CA THR A 156 3.64 1.60 9.22
C THR A 156 2.77 0.36 9.42
N GLY A 157 2.32 -0.22 8.30
CA GLY A 157 1.54 -1.45 8.26
C GLY A 157 0.14 -1.29 7.69
N THR A 158 -0.55 -2.40 7.54
CA THR A 158 -1.86 -2.48 6.87
C THR A 158 -3.05 -2.21 7.79
N PHE A 159 -2.84 -1.91 9.07
CA PHE A 159 -3.90 -1.66 10.06
C PHE A 159 -4.86 -0.52 9.70
N LYS A 160 -4.48 0.37 8.79
CA LYS A 160 -5.36 1.43 8.27
C LYS A 160 -6.56 0.89 7.51
N PHE A 161 -6.51 -0.37 7.14
CA PHE A 161 -7.64 -1.09 6.53
C PHE A 161 -8.53 -1.81 7.55
N ASN A 162 -8.31 -1.62 8.86
CA ASN A 162 -9.22 -2.13 9.87
C ASN A 162 -10.65 -1.59 9.61
N GLY A 163 -11.62 -2.49 9.69
CA GLY A 163 -13.00 -2.17 9.29
C GLY A 163 -13.34 -2.42 7.83
N TYR A 164 -12.36 -2.60 6.95
CA TYR A 164 -12.63 -3.01 5.57
C TYR A 164 -13.06 -4.48 5.51
N PRO A 165 -13.97 -4.84 4.59
CA PRO A 165 -14.45 -6.22 4.49
C PRO A 165 -13.40 -7.13 3.84
N THR A 166 -13.46 -8.41 4.17
CA THR A 166 -12.93 -9.47 3.29
C THR A 166 -13.85 -9.62 2.09
N PHE A 167 -13.40 -10.34 1.04
CA PHE A 167 -14.24 -10.62 -0.12
C PHE A 167 -15.52 -11.37 0.25
N ASP A 168 -15.43 -12.33 1.17
CA ASP A 168 -16.59 -13.12 1.59
C ASP A 168 -17.61 -12.27 2.37
N GLU A 169 -17.13 -11.39 3.26
CA GLU A 169 -18.00 -10.46 3.98
C GLU A 169 -18.68 -9.48 3.03
N TRP A 170 -17.92 -8.91 2.09
CA TRP A 170 -18.45 -7.98 1.09
C TRP A 170 -19.48 -8.66 0.18
N ASN A 171 -19.19 -9.86 -0.28
CA ASN A 171 -20.10 -10.60 -1.16
C ASN A 171 -21.37 -11.03 -0.44
N LYS A 172 -21.27 -11.38 0.84
CA LYS A 172 -22.38 -11.83 1.67
C LYS A 172 -23.47 -10.76 1.85
N GLN A 173 -23.12 -9.49 1.84
CA GLN A 173 -24.10 -8.39 1.97
C GLN A 173 -25.14 -8.37 0.84
N PHE A 174 -24.83 -9.00 -0.30
CA PHE A 174 -25.75 -9.09 -1.43
C PHE A 174 -26.65 -10.33 -1.39
N GLU A 175 -26.51 -11.21 -0.40
CA GLU A 175 -27.39 -12.36 -0.22
C GLU A 175 -28.83 -11.89 0.03
N GLY A 176 -29.77 -12.42 -0.78
CA GLY A 176 -31.18 -12.03 -0.70
C GLY A 176 -31.53 -10.71 -1.38
N TYR A 177 -30.56 -10.08 -2.08
CA TYR A 177 -30.81 -8.87 -2.86
C TYR A 177 -31.85 -9.15 -3.97
N CYS A 178 -32.89 -8.33 -4.02
CA CYS A 178 -34.03 -8.55 -4.93
C CYS A 178 -34.29 -7.38 -5.89
N GLY A 179 -33.30 -6.53 -6.13
CA GLY A 179 -33.37 -5.50 -7.17
C GLY A 179 -33.15 -4.07 -6.68
N MET A 180 -33.13 -3.13 -7.64
CA MET A 180 -32.92 -1.71 -7.36
C MET A 180 -33.98 -1.14 -6.42
N GLY A 181 -33.53 -0.28 -5.50
CA GLY A 181 -34.38 0.36 -4.51
C GLY A 181 -34.62 -0.49 -3.27
N SER A 182 -33.94 -1.63 -3.11
CA SER A 182 -33.94 -2.34 -1.84
C SER A 182 -33.20 -1.52 -0.77
N GLU A 183 -33.62 -1.68 0.47
CA GLU A 183 -32.97 -1.03 1.61
C GLU A 183 -31.50 -1.42 1.71
N THR A 184 -31.15 -2.66 1.40
CA THR A 184 -29.79 -3.17 1.37
C THR A 184 -28.90 -2.38 0.42
N THR A 185 -29.36 -2.09 -0.83
CA THR A 185 -28.59 -1.30 -1.79
C THR A 185 -28.30 0.11 -1.28
N GLY A 186 -29.29 0.76 -0.68
CA GLY A 186 -29.14 2.11 -0.13
C GLY A 186 -28.15 2.16 1.02
N ASN A 187 -28.18 1.15 1.89
CA ASN A 187 -27.35 1.10 3.09
C ASN A 187 -25.88 0.74 2.79
N CYS A 188 -25.61 -0.04 1.73
CA CYS A 188 -24.26 -0.52 1.40
C CYS A 188 -23.61 0.21 0.22
N TYR A 189 -24.27 1.26 -0.32
CA TYR A 189 -23.81 1.92 -1.55
C TYR A 189 -22.41 2.54 -1.43
N TYR A 190 -22.03 3.01 -0.24
CA TYR A 190 -20.74 3.64 0.04
C TYR A 190 -19.82 2.78 0.90
N ASP A 191 -20.13 1.50 1.08
CA ASP A 191 -19.25 0.59 1.79
C ASP A 191 -17.95 0.37 1.03
N HIS A 192 -16.87 0.19 1.78
CA HIS A 192 -15.57 -0.11 1.21
C HIS A 192 -15.55 -1.41 0.41
N LEU A 193 -14.77 -1.43 -0.64
CA LEU A 193 -14.44 -2.64 -1.37
C LEU A 193 -13.56 -3.57 -0.52
N PRO A 194 -13.47 -4.86 -0.87
CA PRO A 194 -12.70 -5.83 -0.11
C PRO A 194 -11.21 -5.54 -0.06
N VAL A 195 -10.55 -6.11 0.96
CA VAL A 195 -9.10 -6.16 1.10
C VAL A 195 -8.64 -7.60 1.18
N TRP A 196 -7.48 -7.89 0.59
CA TRP A 196 -6.79 -9.18 0.66
C TRP A 196 -5.38 -8.96 1.21
N ALA A 197 -5.02 -9.73 2.23
CA ALA A 197 -3.68 -9.68 2.80
C ALA A 197 -3.22 -11.08 3.18
N SER A 198 -1.98 -11.40 2.85
CA SER A 198 -1.36 -12.69 3.19
C SER A 198 0.16 -12.63 3.13
N GLY A 199 0.80 -13.35 4.06
CA GLY A 199 2.23 -13.55 4.07
C GLY A 199 3.06 -12.31 4.39
N ASN A 200 2.46 -11.27 4.97
CA ASN A 200 3.18 -10.07 5.36
C ASN A 200 3.84 -10.23 6.72
N LEU A 201 5.01 -9.57 6.90
CA LEU A 201 5.78 -9.57 8.13
C LEU A 201 5.82 -8.16 8.73
N TYR A 202 5.68 -8.10 10.07
CA TYR A 202 5.58 -6.83 10.80
C TYR A 202 6.59 -6.80 11.95
N PHE A 203 7.46 -5.79 11.96
CA PHE A 203 8.56 -5.62 12.93
C PHE A 203 8.51 -4.25 13.61
N ASN A 204 9.15 -4.16 14.79
CA ASN A 204 9.34 -2.93 15.56
C ASN A 204 8.03 -2.19 15.90
N GLY A 205 6.90 -2.86 15.97
CA GLY A 205 5.60 -2.24 16.24
C GLY A 205 4.80 -1.83 15.00
N ALA A 206 5.22 -2.24 13.80
CA ALA A 206 4.37 -2.22 12.63
C ALA A 206 3.10 -3.06 12.87
N ARG A 207 1.97 -2.67 12.25
CA ARG A 207 0.66 -3.24 12.57
C ARG A 207 0.00 -3.86 11.35
N ALA A 208 -0.50 -5.10 11.52
CA ALA A 208 -1.28 -5.81 10.52
C ALA A 208 -2.75 -5.33 10.46
N TRP A 209 -3.38 -5.54 9.34
CA TRP A 209 -4.84 -5.54 9.21
C TRP A 209 -5.45 -6.64 10.10
N GLU A 210 -6.51 -6.31 10.81
CA GLU A 210 -7.13 -7.19 11.81
C GLU A 210 -7.64 -8.53 11.28
N LYS A 211 -7.88 -8.62 9.96
CA LYS A 211 -8.42 -9.82 9.31
C LYS A 211 -7.36 -10.63 8.54
N GLU A 212 -6.09 -10.20 8.55
CA GLU A 212 -5.00 -10.99 8.01
C GLU A 212 -4.67 -12.16 8.96
N THR A 213 -4.97 -13.38 8.52
CA THR A 213 -4.92 -14.56 9.41
C THR A 213 -3.55 -15.21 9.53
N ASP A 214 -2.65 -14.95 8.60
CA ASP A 214 -1.28 -15.46 8.52
C ASP A 214 -0.22 -14.38 8.70
N ALA A 215 -0.61 -13.21 9.19
CA ALA A 215 0.32 -12.14 9.54
C ALA A 215 1.30 -12.59 10.63
N VAL A 216 2.58 -12.36 10.40
CA VAL A 216 3.61 -12.59 11.42
C VAL A 216 4.04 -11.25 12.00
N THR A 217 3.75 -11.03 13.27
CA THR A 217 4.18 -9.85 14.01
C THR A 217 5.28 -10.22 15.00
N ASP A 218 6.50 -9.77 14.74
CA ASP A 218 7.63 -10.00 15.63
C ASP A 218 7.73 -8.85 16.65
N THR A 219 7.65 -9.22 17.93
CA THR A 219 7.76 -8.32 19.07
C THR A 219 9.01 -8.58 19.92
N GLU A 220 9.82 -9.56 19.54
CA GLU A 220 10.98 -10.00 20.31
C GLU A 220 12.28 -9.40 19.79
N HIS A 221 12.40 -9.21 18.49
CA HIS A 221 13.60 -8.71 17.86
C HIS A 221 13.47 -7.24 17.45
N THR A 222 14.61 -6.56 17.49
CA THR A 222 14.73 -5.21 16.92
C THR A 222 15.38 -5.29 15.55
N VAL A 223 14.71 -4.75 14.55
CA VAL A 223 15.22 -4.66 13.17
C VAL A 223 15.82 -3.27 12.95
N ASP A 224 17.09 -3.25 12.55
CA ASP A 224 17.78 -2.04 12.11
C ASP A 224 17.79 -1.96 10.58
N ILE A 225 17.45 -0.79 10.05
CA ILE A 225 17.47 -0.51 8.61
C ILE A 225 18.07 0.87 8.36
N SER A 226 19.05 0.92 7.47
CA SER A 226 19.63 2.16 6.99
C SER A 226 20.13 2.02 5.55
N VAL A 227 20.25 3.13 4.84
CA VAL A 227 20.92 3.20 3.55
C VAL A 227 22.17 4.07 3.65
N GLU A 228 23.18 3.73 2.90
CA GLU A 228 24.44 4.45 2.84
C GLU A 228 24.88 4.60 1.38
N GLU A 229 25.24 5.82 1.01
CA GLU A 229 25.91 6.09 -0.25
C GLU A 229 27.42 5.84 -0.08
N LYS A 230 27.99 5.03 -0.96
CA LYS A 230 29.43 4.77 -1.05
C LYS A 230 29.95 5.22 -2.42
N GLU A 231 31.26 5.19 -2.61
CA GLU A 231 31.89 5.60 -3.86
C GLU A 231 31.36 4.86 -5.10
N ASP A 232 30.89 3.63 -4.92
CA ASP A 232 30.46 2.74 -5.99
C ASP A 232 28.95 2.45 -6.02
N GLY A 233 28.15 3.12 -5.18
CA GLY A 233 26.67 3.00 -5.21
C GLY A 233 26.00 3.06 -3.85
N TRP A 234 24.72 2.69 -3.84
CA TRP A 234 23.86 2.70 -2.66
C TRP A 234 23.80 1.32 -2.01
N TYR A 235 23.88 1.29 -0.70
CA TYR A 235 23.89 0.07 0.10
C TYR A 235 22.78 0.09 1.13
N LEU A 236 22.00 -1.00 1.20
CA LEU A 236 21.08 -1.27 2.30
C LEU A 236 21.81 -2.05 3.38
N LYS A 237 21.75 -1.58 4.63
CA LYS A 237 22.24 -2.27 5.83
C LYS A 237 21.08 -2.67 6.71
N THR A 238 21.00 -3.94 7.08
CA THR A 238 19.93 -4.45 7.93
C THR A 238 20.31 -5.80 8.55
N ASN A 239 19.81 -6.08 9.75
CA ASN A 239 19.84 -7.41 10.37
C ASN A 239 18.57 -8.23 10.08
N LEU A 240 17.64 -7.70 9.29
CA LEU A 240 16.31 -8.27 9.03
C LEU A 240 16.39 -9.74 8.60
N TYR A 241 17.27 -10.06 7.67
CA TYR A 241 17.38 -11.40 7.08
C TYR A 241 18.04 -12.44 8.00
N ASP A 242 18.68 -12.01 9.09
CA ASP A 242 19.11 -12.90 10.17
C ASP A 242 17.93 -13.32 11.07
N ILE A 243 16.89 -12.50 11.11
CA ILE A 243 15.70 -12.65 11.96
C ILE A 243 14.60 -13.45 11.27
N ILE A 244 14.32 -13.18 9.99
CA ILE A 244 13.25 -13.83 9.23
C ILE A 244 13.52 -15.33 9.10
N LYS A 245 12.58 -16.14 9.62
CA LYS A 245 12.58 -17.59 9.51
C LYS A 245 11.45 -18.11 8.64
N GLU A 246 10.43 -17.30 8.50
CA GLU A 246 9.19 -17.63 7.80
C GLU A 246 9.42 -17.71 6.29
N GLU A 247 8.79 -18.67 5.69
CA GLU A 247 8.70 -18.84 4.24
C GLU A 247 7.24 -19.03 3.87
N ASN A 248 6.80 -18.27 2.89
CA ASN A 248 5.45 -18.36 2.36
C ASN A 248 5.38 -19.43 1.27
N ASP A 249 4.28 -20.13 1.21
CA ASP A 249 4.03 -21.12 0.16
C ASP A 249 3.38 -20.46 -1.07
N GLY A 250 3.91 -20.78 -2.24
CA GLY A 250 3.40 -20.32 -3.52
C GLY A 250 4.04 -19.01 -4.02
N ILE A 251 3.95 -18.84 -5.33
CA ILE A 251 4.43 -17.64 -6.03
C ILE A 251 3.24 -16.78 -6.38
N ILE A 252 3.28 -15.52 -5.99
CA ILE A 252 2.26 -14.53 -6.36
C ILE A 252 2.30 -14.31 -7.87
N SER A 253 1.14 -14.12 -8.47
CA SER A 253 1.01 -13.90 -9.91
C SER A 253 -0.20 -13.03 -10.24
N THR A 254 -0.36 -12.67 -11.51
CA THR A 254 -1.57 -12.04 -12.04
C THR A 254 -2.85 -12.79 -11.62
N GLU A 255 -2.81 -14.12 -11.57
CA GLU A 255 -3.97 -14.92 -11.18
C GLU A 255 -4.28 -14.78 -9.69
N THR A 256 -3.25 -14.70 -8.83
CA THR A 256 -3.41 -14.44 -7.40
C THR A 256 -3.98 -13.03 -7.16
N LEU A 257 -3.48 -12.04 -7.88
CA LEU A 257 -3.91 -10.64 -7.73
C LEU A 257 -5.29 -10.39 -8.32
N GLY A 258 -5.69 -11.15 -9.35
CA GLY A 258 -6.96 -10.96 -10.03
C GLY A 258 -7.01 -9.68 -10.86
N MET A 259 -8.08 -8.91 -10.72
CA MET A 259 -8.32 -7.69 -11.49
C MET A 259 -8.85 -6.57 -10.59
N ALA A 260 -8.60 -5.33 -10.98
CA ALA A 260 -9.20 -4.16 -10.37
C ALA A 260 -10.72 -4.15 -10.67
N PHE A 261 -11.50 -3.77 -9.67
CA PHE A 261 -12.94 -3.96 -9.66
C PHE A 261 -13.66 -3.24 -10.81
N GLU A 262 -13.50 -1.93 -10.93
CA GLU A 262 -14.23 -1.14 -11.91
C GLU A 262 -13.77 -1.36 -13.36
N PRO A 263 -12.45 -1.26 -13.66
CA PRO A 263 -12.01 -1.43 -15.05
C PRO A 263 -11.94 -2.90 -15.47
N GLU A 264 -12.11 -3.85 -14.54
CA GLU A 264 -11.90 -5.28 -14.77
C GLU A 264 -10.55 -5.58 -15.46
N GLN A 265 -9.59 -4.69 -15.31
CA GLN A 265 -8.23 -4.89 -15.83
C GLN A 265 -7.40 -5.66 -14.81
N LYS A 266 -6.70 -6.69 -15.29
CA LYS A 266 -5.81 -7.49 -14.45
C LYS A 266 -4.55 -6.73 -14.07
N TYR A 267 -3.91 -7.19 -12.99
CA TYR A 267 -2.54 -6.81 -12.66
C TYR A 267 -1.60 -7.62 -13.55
N GLU A 268 -1.29 -7.09 -14.72
CA GLU A 268 -0.59 -7.79 -15.79
C GLU A 268 0.38 -6.86 -16.54
N ASN A 269 1.22 -7.42 -17.38
CA ASN A 269 2.13 -6.63 -18.22
C ASN A 269 1.35 -5.78 -19.24
N PRO A 270 1.96 -4.70 -19.79
CA PRO A 270 1.30 -3.83 -20.77
C PRO A 270 0.81 -4.52 -22.04
N ASP A 271 1.40 -5.68 -22.36
CA ASP A 271 0.99 -6.51 -23.51
C ASP A 271 -0.12 -7.52 -23.17
N GLY A 272 -0.63 -7.48 -21.92
CA GLY A 272 -1.65 -8.41 -21.43
C GLY A 272 -1.12 -9.78 -20.99
N SER A 273 0.20 -9.99 -21.03
CA SER A 273 0.79 -11.21 -20.50
C SER A 273 0.80 -11.22 -18.97
N PRO A 274 0.65 -12.39 -18.33
CA PRO A 274 0.65 -12.46 -16.87
C PRO A 274 2.00 -12.10 -16.26
N ILE A 275 1.96 -11.48 -15.09
CA ILE A 275 3.13 -11.28 -14.22
C ILE A 275 3.23 -12.49 -13.30
N ILE A 276 4.45 -13.00 -13.11
CA ILE A 276 4.80 -14.03 -12.14
C ILE A 276 5.94 -13.45 -11.29
N PHE A 277 5.74 -13.34 -9.98
CA PHE A 277 6.74 -12.78 -9.06
C PHE A 277 7.79 -13.82 -8.66
N ASN A 278 8.38 -14.47 -9.64
CA ASN A 278 9.39 -15.52 -9.49
C ASN A 278 10.85 -15.01 -9.52
N GLN A 279 11.01 -13.71 -9.42
CA GLN A 279 12.32 -13.05 -9.29
C GLN A 279 12.30 -12.06 -8.14
N ASP A 280 13.45 -11.81 -7.53
CA ASP A 280 13.64 -10.80 -6.50
C ASP A 280 14.09 -9.45 -7.10
N PHE A 281 14.38 -8.48 -6.25
CA PHE A 281 14.86 -7.15 -6.63
C PHE A 281 16.06 -7.18 -7.60
N PHE A 282 16.93 -8.16 -7.47
CA PHE A 282 18.13 -8.33 -8.32
C PHE A 282 17.92 -9.27 -9.51
N GLY A 283 16.71 -9.81 -9.69
CA GLY A 283 16.42 -10.80 -10.72
C GLY A 283 16.80 -12.22 -10.34
N ASN A 284 17.17 -12.49 -9.08
CA ASN A 284 17.41 -13.84 -8.62
C ASN A 284 16.10 -14.62 -8.55
N HIS A 285 16.16 -15.92 -8.86
CA HIS A 285 14.97 -16.76 -8.85
C HIS A 285 14.41 -16.96 -7.44
N ARG A 286 13.07 -16.87 -7.34
CA ARG A 286 12.30 -17.26 -6.15
C ARG A 286 11.74 -18.65 -6.33
N ASP A 287 11.96 -19.51 -5.34
CA ASP A 287 11.34 -20.82 -5.26
C ASP A 287 9.89 -20.74 -4.80
N VAL A 288 9.17 -21.87 -4.89
CA VAL A 288 7.78 -21.98 -4.41
C VAL A 288 7.67 -21.64 -2.92
N LYS A 289 8.71 -21.97 -2.14
CA LYS A 289 8.88 -21.46 -0.78
C LYS A 289 9.71 -20.21 -0.84
N THR A 290 9.09 -19.07 -0.53
CA THR A 290 9.73 -17.77 -0.68
C THR A 290 9.62 -16.95 0.61
N VAL A 291 10.62 -16.10 0.82
CA VAL A 291 10.55 -15.09 1.90
C VAL A 291 9.79 -13.86 1.44
N ALA A 292 9.16 -13.17 2.38
CA ALA A 292 8.60 -11.86 2.15
C ALA A 292 9.69 -10.82 1.83
N GLY A 293 9.26 -9.67 1.29
CA GLY A 293 10.15 -8.57 0.95
C GLY A 293 10.87 -8.70 -0.38
N PRO A 294 11.73 -7.72 -0.71
CA PRO A 294 12.30 -7.59 -2.05
C PRO A 294 13.40 -8.59 -2.38
N PHE A 295 14.01 -9.27 -1.40
CA PHE A 295 15.18 -10.11 -1.62
C PHE A 295 14.93 -11.58 -1.28
N THR A 296 15.62 -12.46 -1.98
CA THR A 296 15.65 -13.92 -1.71
C THR A 296 16.83 -14.34 -0.86
N ASP A 297 17.94 -13.57 -0.89
CA ASP A 297 19.14 -13.91 -0.11
C ASP A 297 18.98 -13.45 1.35
N LYS A 298 18.94 -14.43 2.26
CA LYS A 298 18.80 -14.23 3.70
C LYS A 298 20.15 -13.92 4.41
N LYS A 299 21.28 -13.85 3.67
CA LYS A 299 22.60 -13.87 4.31
C LYS A 299 23.31 -12.54 4.37
N ALA A 300 22.84 -11.55 3.66
CA ALA A 300 23.54 -10.27 3.55
C ALA A 300 23.02 -9.25 4.55
N SER A 301 23.81 -8.94 5.58
CA SER A 301 23.57 -7.78 6.46
C SER A 301 23.80 -6.43 5.75
N GLU A 302 24.47 -6.45 4.61
CA GLU A 302 24.70 -5.31 3.73
C GLU A 302 24.54 -5.73 2.27
N GLN A 303 23.69 -5.04 1.53
CA GLN A 303 23.43 -5.33 0.12
C GLN A 303 23.64 -4.07 -0.74
N LYS A 304 24.44 -4.19 -1.79
CA LYS A 304 24.54 -3.15 -2.82
C LYS A 304 23.28 -3.16 -3.65
N LEU A 305 22.57 -2.04 -3.72
CA LEU A 305 21.32 -1.91 -4.45
C LEU A 305 21.54 -1.46 -5.90
N PHE A 306 22.45 -0.51 -6.09
CA PHE A 306 22.75 0.10 -7.39
C PHE A 306 24.25 0.39 -7.54
#